data_8d49e3da279f7de189cb9e6bef32c7ef
#
_entry.id   8d49e3da279f7de189cb9e6bef32c7ef
#
_cell.length_a   1.000
_cell.length_b   1.000
_cell.length_c   1.000
_cell.angle_alpha   90.00
_cell.angle_beta   90.00
_cell.angle_gamma   90.00
#
_symmetry.space_group_name_H-M   'P 1'
#
loop_
_entity.id
_entity.type
_entity.pdbx_description
1 polymer ?
#
loop_
_entity_poly.entity_id
_entity_poly.type
_entity_poly.pdbx_seq_one_letter_code
_entity_poly.pdbx_strand_id
1 'polypeptide(L)'
;VPYFDGDDFTDTLSPAKDLAPALREVSSWVHLTVEMGRFYTAECGYYLTTAMDCKDHGGQHYCIVDGGMNHLNYLGQIMGMKRPHLRHFAARAASVQDWTLCGSLCTTNDVLVRSMPLAGLCPGDLLVFENTGAYSVTEGLGLFLSRDLPQVILWQNGMPHPVRSETPTYPINTPAV
;
A
#
# COMPACT_ATOMS: atom_id res chain seq x y z
N VAL A 1 -6.68 12.10 -8.29
CA VAL A 1 -5.27 11.67 -8.13
C VAL A 1 -5.17 10.23 -8.57
N PRO A 2 -4.28 9.90 -9.51
CA PRO A 2 -3.99 8.52 -9.87
C PRO A 2 -3.54 7.75 -8.62
N TYR A 3 -4.05 6.52 -8.45
CA TYR A 3 -3.84 5.79 -7.21
C TYR A 3 -3.73 4.27 -7.40
N PHE A 4 -4.52 3.71 -8.32
CA PHE A 4 -4.53 2.29 -8.62
C PHE A 4 -3.95 1.99 -10.00
N ASP A 5 -3.61 0.73 -10.23
CA ASP A 5 -3.26 0.24 -11.56
C ASP A 5 -4.39 0.53 -12.56
N GLY A 6 -4.04 1.03 -13.73
CA GLY A 6 -4.98 1.49 -14.75
C GLY A 6 -5.35 2.97 -14.67
N ASP A 7 -5.01 3.68 -13.61
CA ASP A 7 -5.12 5.14 -13.56
C ASP A 7 -4.01 5.78 -14.43
N ASP A 8 -4.28 6.99 -14.94
CA ASP A 8 -3.29 7.72 -15.74
C ASP A 8 -2.29 8.48 -14.84
N PHE A 9 -1.04 8.03 -14.85
CA PHE A 9 0.07 8.65 -14.11
C PHE A 9 0.91 9.61 -14.96
N THR A 10 0.54 9.87 -16.22
CA THR A 10 1.33 10.72 -17.11
C THR A 10 1.23 12.20 -16.74
N ASP A 11 0.10 12.65 -16.19
CA ASP A 11 -0.07 14.00 -15.65
C ASP A 11 -0.83 13.99 -14.31
N THR A 12 -0.12 13.74 -13.23
CA THR A 12 -0.67 13.70 -11.86
C THR A 12 -1.15 15.07 -11.39
N LEU A 13 -0.77 16.17 -12.08
CA LEU A 13 -1.20 17.53 -11.79
C LEU A 13 -2.48 17.95 -12.54
N SER A 14 -2.95 17.14 -13.50
CA SER A 14 -4.14 17.47 -14.29
C SER A 14 -5.36 17.83 -13.44
N PRO A 15 -5.73 17.10 -12.39
CA PRO A 15 -6.87 17.47 -11.55
C PRO A 15 -6.75 18.86 -10.92
N ALA A 16 -5.54 19.29 -10.55
CA ALA A 16 -5.32 20.63 -9.99
C ALA A 16 -5.44 21.70 -11.07
N LYS A 17 -4.97 21.43 -12.29
CA LYS A 17 -5.10 22.34 -13.43
C LYS A 17 -6.56 22.58 -13.81
N ASP A 18 -7.37 21.52 -13.84
CA ASP A 18 -8.78 21.56 -14.19
C ASP A 18 -9.61 22.33 -13.15
N LEU A 19 -9.26 22.20 -11.86
CA LEU A 19 -9.92 22.90 -10.78
C LEU A 19 -9.48 24.37 -10.62
N ALA A 20 -8.30 24.73 -11.09
CA ALA A 20 -7.71 26.05 -10.86
C ALA A 20 -8.59 27.24 -11.28
N PRO A 21 -9.34 27.24 -12.41
CA PRO A 21 -10.21 28.34 -12.76
C PRO A 21 -11.33 28.55 -11.72
N ALA A 22 -12.02 27.47 -11.32
CA ALA A 22 -13.10 27.55 -10.33
C ALA A 22 -12.60 27.97 -8.94
N LEU A 23 -11.42 27.49 -8.54
CA LEU A 23 -10.79 27.87 -7.28
C LEU A 23 -10.43 29.36 -7.26
N ARG A 24 -9.90 29.90 -8.37
CA ARG A 24 -9.61 31.33 -8.50
C ARG A 24 -10.86 32.19 -8.42
N GLU A 25 -11.94 31.79 -9.07
CA GLU A 25 -13.21 32.48 -9.01
C GLU A 25 -13.72 32.56 -7.58
N VAL A 26 -13.86 31.42 -6.89
CA VAL A 26 -14.33 31.35 -5.52
C VAL A 26 -13.44 32.13 -4.56
N SER A 27 -12.12 32.03 -4.70
CA SER A 27 -11.16 32.74 -3.83
C SER A 27 -11.17 34.26 -4.00
N SER A 28 -11.81 34.80 -5.05
CA SER A 28 -11.91 36.24 -5.27
C SER A 28 -12.91 36.93 -4.31
N TRP A 29 -13.80 36.16 -3.66
CA TRP A 29 -14.85 36.69 -2.80
C TRP A 29 -14.98 35.95 -1.46
N VAL A 30 -14.25 34.86 -1.24
CA VAL A 30 -14.15 34.18 0.07
C VAL A 30 -12.71 33.74 0.34
N HIS A 31 -12.37 33.58 1.62
CA HIS A 31 -11.14 32.89 1.99
C HIS A 31 -11.34 31.39 1.76
N LEU A 32 -10.57 30.81 0.84
CA LEU A 32 -10.69 29.43 0.43
C LEU A 32 -9.53 28.61 0.99
N THR A 33 -9.85 27.54 1.72
CA THR A 33 -8.89 26.51 2.12
C THR A 33 -9.21 25.20 1.39
N VAL A 34 -8.21 24.59 0.78
CA VAL A 34 -8.35 23.32 0.06
C VAL A 34 -7.57 22.23 0.79
N GLU A 35 -8.26 21.15 1.14
CA GLU A 35 -7.67 19.99 1.80
C GLU A 35 -7.47 18.86 0.78
N MET A 36 -6.22 18.58 0.40
CA MET A 36 -5.85 17.62 -0.63
C MET A 36 -4.72 16.69 -0.16
N GLY A 37 -4.83 16.13 1.05
CA GLY A 37 -3.77 15.35 1.70
C GLY A 37 -3.19 14.26 0.81
N ARG A 38 -4.01 13.39 0.22
CA ARG A 38 -3.56 12.31 -0.66
C ARG A 38 -2.85 12.83 -1.92
N PHE A 39 -3.32 13.94 -2.48
CA PHE A 39 -2.71 14.55 -3.66
C PHE A 39 -1.25 14.96 -3.41
N TYR A 40 -0.94 15.43 -2.20
CA TYR A 40 0.41 15.88 -1.88
C TYR A 40 1.36 14.78 -1.46
N THR A 41 0.86 13.69 -0.86
CA THR A 41 1.72 12.75 -0.15
C THR A 41 1.62 11.30 -0.60
N ALA A 42 0.64 10.91 -1.43
CA ALA A 42 0.50 9.51 -1.84
C ALA A 42 1.77 8.96 -2.48
N GLU A 43 2.34 9.68 -3.43
CA GLU A 43 3.49 9.23 -4.23
C GLU A 43 4.81 9.17 -3.45
N CYS A 44 4.90 9.78 -2.26
CA CYS A 44 6.14 9.77 -1.48
C CYS A 44 6.31 8.52 -0.59
N GLY A 45 5.32 7.62 -0.55
CA GLY A 45 5.35 6.44 0.30
C GLY A 45 5.44 5.14 -0.48
N TYR A 46 6.24 4.21 0.06
CA TYR A 46 6.42 2.85 -0.42
C TYR A 46 6.28 1.88 0.73
N TYR A 47 5.52 0.80 0.54
CA TYR A 47 5.46 -0.28 1.50
C TYR A 47 6.16 -1.51 0.94
N LEU A 48 7.15 -1.99 1.67
CA LEU A 48 7.98 -3.14 1.31
C LEU A 48 7.51 -4.35 2.11
N THR A 49 7.32 -5.48 1.43
CA THR A 49 6.94 -6.76 2.05
C THR A 49 7.57 -7.91 1.29
N THR A 50 7.78 -9.02 1.97
CA THR A 50 8.43 -10.22 1.40
C THR A 50 7.40 -11.31 1.15
N ALA A 51 7.49 -11.97 0.00
CA ALA A 51 6.76 -13.19 -0.27
C ALA A 51 7.25 -14.31 0.65
N MET A 52 6.38 -14.85 1.50
CA MET A 52 6.73 -15.87 2.49
C MET A 52 6.40 -17.28 2.02
N ASP A 53 5.28 -17.44 1.32
CA ASP A 53 4.81 -18.73 0.84
C ASP A 53 4.00 -18.56 -0.44
N CYS A 54 4.16 -19.48 -1.38
CA CYS A 54 3.44 -19.51 -2.64
C CYS A 54 2.73 -20.85 -2.82
N LYS A 55 1.44 -20.81 -3.17
CA LYS A 55 0.58 -22.01 -3.28
C LYS A 55 -0.27 -21.96 -4.53
N ASP A 56 -0.47 -23.14 -5.10
CA ASP A 56 -1.45 -23.36 -6.15
C ASP A 56 -2.63 -24.14 -5.58
N HIS A 57 -3.84 -23.61 -5.76
CA HIS A 57 -5.06 -24.28 -5.34
C HIS A 57 -6.19 -24.02 -6.33
N GLY A 58 -6.77 -25.10 -6.87
CA GLY A 58 -7.90 -25.01 -7.80
C GLY A 58 -7.59 -24.19 -9.06
N GLY A 59 -6.35 -24.18 -9.53
CA GLY A 59 -5.92 -23.41 -10.70
C GLY A 59 -5.69 -21.92 -10.43
N GLN A 60 -5.70 -21.51 -9.17
CA GLN A 60 -5.39 -20.15 -8.73
C GLN A 60 -4.06 -20.13 -7.96
N HIS A 61 -3.28 -19.07 -8.17
CA HIS A 61 -2.00 -18.86 -7.51
C HIS A 61 -2.17 -17.90 -6.34
N TYR A 62 -1.68 -18.29 -5.17
CA TYR A 62 -1.72 -17.50 -3.94
C TYR A 62 -0.31 -17.25 -3.43
N CYS A 63 -0.04 -16.03 -2.99
CA CYS A 63 1.17 -15.69 -2.27
C CYS A 63 0.81 -15.07 -0.92
N ILE A 64 1.41 -15.56 0.16
CA ILE A 64 1.31 -14.98 1.50
C ILE A 64 2.55 -14.13 1.70
N VAL A 65 2.35 -12.87 2.13
CA VAL A 65 3.43 -11.95 2.47
C VAL A 65 3.61 -11.83 3.99
N ASP A 66 4.75 -11.31 4.45
CA ASP A 66 5.07 -11.12 5.88
C ASP A 66 4.23 -10.04 6.57
N GLY A 67 3.68 -9.10 5.80
CA GLY A 67 2.72 -8.09 6.28
C GLY A 67 1.27 -8.47 6.03
N GLY A 68 0.44 -7.46 5.79
CA GLY A 68 -0.97 -7.65 5.50
C GLY A 68 -1.77 -6.36 5.68
N MET A 69 -3.09 -6.47 5.77
CA MET A 69 -4.00 -5.34 5.99
C MET A 69 -3.80 -4.66 7.36
N ASN A 70 -3.03 -5.24 8.26
CA ASN A 70 -2.59 -4.59 9.50
C ASN A 70 -1.53 -3.52 9.26
N HIS A 71 -0.77 -3.63 8.17
CA HIS A 71 0.28 -2.68 7.79
C HIS A 71 -0.15 -1.72 6.70
N LEU A 72 -0.99 -2.18 5.77
CA LEU A 72 -1.31 -1.47 4.56
C LEU A 72 -2.79 -1.64 4.19
N ASN A 73 -3.46 -0.54 3.95
CA ASN A 73 -4.79 -0.51 3.36
C ASN A 73 -4.90 0.64 2.37
N TYR A 74 -5.46 0.39 1.18
CA TYR A 74 -5.70 1.44 0.19
C TYR A 74 -7.15 1.91 0.24
N LEU A 75 -7.36 3.22 0.23
CA LEU A 75 -8.70 3.80 0.17
C LEU A 75 -9.49 3.26 -1.03
N GLY A 76 -10.69 2.78 -0.78
CA GLY A 76 -11.54 2.18 -1.81
C GLY A 76 -11.16 0.76 -2.21
N GLN A 77 -10.08 0.20 -1.66
CA GLN A 77 -9.74 -1.19 -1.81
C GLN A 77 -10.58 -2.03 -0.83
N ILE A 78 -11.40 -2.91 -1.35
CA ILE A 78 -12.19 -3.84 -0.55
C ILE A 78 -11.79 -5.25 -0.96
N MET A 79 -11.20 -6.02 -0.04
CA MET A 79 -10.80 -7.42 -0.27
C MET A 79 -9.99 -7.62 -1.57
N GLY A 80 -9.10 -6.69 -1.87
CA GLY A 80 -8.23 -6.76 -3.04
C GLY A 80 -8.93 -6.55 -4.39
N MET A 81 -10.09 -5.90 -4.43
CA MET A 81 -10.83 -5.66 -5.68
C MET A 81 -10.17 -4.64 -6.61
N LYS A 82 -9.35 -3.75 -6.08
CA LYS A 82 -8.54 -2.80 -6.84
C LYS A 82 -7.08 -3.23 -6.82
N ARG A 83 -6.38 -3.05 -7.94
CA ARG A 83 -4.95 -3.34 -8.03
C ARG A 83 -4.15 -2.08 -7.70
N PRO A 84 -3.32 -2.09 -6.64
CA PRO A 84 -2.37 -1.01 -6.39
C PRO A 84 -1.21 -1.08 -7.38
N HIS A 85 -0.48 0.02 -7.55
CA HIS A 85 0.82 -0.01 -8.20
C HIS A 85 1.79 -0.84 -7.34
N LEU A 86 2.39 -1.85 -7.98
CA LEU A 86 3.27 -2.80 -7.32
C LEU A 86 4.48 -3.09 -8.20
N ARG A 87 5.66 -3.03 -7.60
CA ARG A 87 6.90 -3.54 -8.20
C ARG A 87 7.27 -4.88 -7.57
N HIS A 88 7.63 -5.81 -8.43
CA HIS A 88 8.14 -7.12 -8.03
C HIS A 88 9.63 -7.19 -8.37
N PHE A 89 10.44 -7.42 -7.36
CA PHE A 89 11.88 -7.61 -7.51
C PHE A 89 12.19 -9.11 -7.49
N ALA A 90 12.28 -9.69 -8.68
CA ALA A 90 12.62 -11.08 -8.89
C ALA A 90 13.92 -11.19 -9.72
N ALA A 91 14.76 -12.15 -9.38
CA ALA A 91 16.01 -12.40 -10.07
C ALA A 91 15.88 -13.35 -11.29
N ARG A 92 14.66 -13.70 -11.71
CA ARG A 92 14.41 -14.76 -12.70
C ARG A 92 13.44 -14.35 -13.80
N ALA A 93 13.68 -14.85 -15.00
CA ALA A 93 12.72 -14.77 -16.08
C ALA A 93 11.74 -15.95 -15.99
N ALA A 94 10.43 -15.66 -16.05
CA ALA A 94 9.37 -16.66 -16.04
C ALA A 94 8.12 -16.14 -16.75
N SER A 95 7.17 -17.02 -17.01
CA SER A 95 5.84 -16.64 -17.51
C SER A 95 5.09 -15.81 -16.47
N VAL A 96 4.30 -14.86 -16.96
CA VAL A 96 3.38 -14.07 -16.12
C VAL A 96 2.20 -14.96 -15.72
N GLN A 97 1.86 -14.94 -14.45
CA GLN A 97 0.70 -15.59 -13.87
C GLN A 97 -0.07 -14.59 -13.02
N ASP A 98 -1.38 -14.80 -12.85
CA ASP A 98 -2.21 -13.98 -11.98
C ASP A 98 -2.15 -14.50 -10.55
N TRP A 99 -1.70 -13.64 -9.64
CA TRP A 99 -1.51 -13.96 -8.22
C TRP A 99 -2.53 -13.25 -7.34
N THR A 100 -3.05 -13.97 -6.35
CA THR A 100 -3.74 -13.36 -5.21
C THR A 100 -2.72 -13.17 -4.10
N LEU A 101 -2.44 -11.90 -3.74
CA LEU A 101 -1.55 -11.55 -2.65
C LEU A 101 -2.33 -11.45 -1.35
N CYS A 102 -2.01 -12.31 -0.40
CA CYS A 102 -2.63 -12.38 0.92
C CYS A 102 -1.64 -11.94 1.99
N GLY A 103 -2.14 -11.29 3.02
CA GLY A 103 -1.33 -10.98 4.20
C GLY A 103 -1.18 -12.18 5.14
N SER A 104 -0.48 -11.94 6.24
CA SER A 104 -0.13 -12.95 7.25
C SER A 104 -1.15 -13.08 8.40
N LEU A 105 -2.27 -12.36 8.35
CA LEU A 105 -3.28 -12.41 9.39
C LEU A 105 -4.17 -13.66 9.25
N CYS A 106 -4.61 -14.20 10.38
CA CYS A 106 -5.54 -15.32 10.43
C CYS A 106 -6.98 -14.88 10.14
N THR A 107 -7.21 -14.35 8.94
CA THR A 107 -8.53 -13.95 8.45
C THR A 107 -8.60 -14.04 6.94
N THR A 108 -9.74 -14.47 6.41
CA THR A 108 -10.00 -14.54 4.96
C THR A 108 -10.13 -13.16 4.31
N ASN A 109 -10.20 -12.09 5.11
CA ASN A 109 -10.28 -10.71 4.62
C ASN A 109 -8.90 -10.12 4.31
N ASP A 110 -7.82 -10.77 4.76
CA ASP A 110 -6.46 -10.27 4.54
C ASP A 110 -5.98 -10.56 3.11
N VAL A 111 -6.64 -9.91 2.17
CA VAL A 111 -6.33 -9.97 0.74
C VAL A 111 -5.93 -8.58 0.29
N LEU A 112 -4.63 -8.41 0.02
CA LEU A 112 -4.07 -7.14 -0.44
C LEU A 112 -4.40 -6.89 -1.91
N VAL A 113 -4.29 -7.92 -2.75
CA VAL A 113 -4.56 -7.83 -4.19
C VAL A 113 -5.14 -9.14 -4.69
N ARG A 114 -6.14 -9.06 -5.58
CA ARG A 114 -6.59 -10.19 -6.40
C ARG A 114 -6.08 -10.04 -7.83
N SER A 115 -5.68 -11.16 -8.45
CA SER A 115 -5.33 -11.20 -9.88
C SER A 115 -4.24 -10.17 -10.26
N MET A 116 -3.13 -10.14 -9.50
CA MET A 116 -1.94 -9.36 -9.84
C MET A 116 -1.07 -10.13 -10.83
N PRO A 117 -0.84 -9.62 -12.06
CA PRO A 117 0.01 -10.28 -13.03
C PRO A 117 1.49 -10.12 -12.65
N LEU A 118 2.13 -11.20 -12.21
CA LEU A 118 3.54 -11.24 -11.83
C LEU A 118 4.26 -12.41 -12.50
N ALA A 119 5.51 -12.18 -12.88
CA ALA A 119 6.36 -13.21 -13.50
C ALA A 119 7.23 -13.90 -12.45
N GLY A 120 7.06 -15.21 -12.28
CA GLY A 120 7.97 -16.05 -11.49
C GLY A 120 8.02 -15.70 -10.00
N LEU A 121 6.92 -15.27 -9.41
CA LEU A 121 6.85 -14.98 -7.97
C LEU A 121 7.17 -16.23 -7.14
N CYS A 122 8.09 -16.08 -6.18
CA CYS A 122 8.53 -17.15 -5.30
C CYS A 122 8.76 -16.62 -3.87
N PRO A 123 8.77 -17.51 -2.86
CA PRO A 123 9.19 -17.15 -1.52
C PRO A 123 10.57 -16.48 -1.50
N GLY A 124 10.70 -15.41 -0.72
CA GLY A 124 11.89 -14.58 -0.63
C GLY A 124 11.91 -13.38 -1.58
N ASP A 125 10.99 -13.28 -2.54
CA ASP A 125 10.91 -12.12 -3.41
C ASP A 125 10.40 -10.88 -2.67
N LEU A 126 10.94 -9.71 -3.04
CA LEU A 126 10.50 -8.44 -2.50
C LEU A 126 9.38 -7.85 -3.36
N LEU A 127 8.31 -7.48 -2.71
CA LEU A 127 7.17 -6.76 -3.29
C LEU A 127 7.14 -5.34 -2.72
N VAL A 128 7.02 -4.34 -3.58
CA VAL A 128 6.97 -2.93 -3.20
C VAL A 128 5.66 -2.33 -3.69
N PHE A 129 4.79 -2.01 -2.75
CA PHE A 129 3.54 -1.29 -3.01
C PHE A 129 3.84 0.21 -3.05
N GLU A 130 3.43 0.88 -4.12
CA GLU A 130 3.63 2.31 -4.33
C GLU A 130 2.41 3.12 -3.87
N ASN A 131 2.54 4.44 -3.83
CA ASN A 131 1.47 5.38 -3.45
C ASN A 131 0.92 5.18 -2.03
N THR A 132 1.78 4.78 -1.09
CA THR A 132 1.39 4.51 0.29
C THR A 132 1.64 5.68 1.25
N GLY A 133 2.04 6.86 0.74
CA GLY A 133 2.44 8.01 1.57
C GLY A 133 1.29 8.74 2.28
N ALA A 134 0.02 8.44 1.93
CA ALA A 134 -1.14 9.07 2.54
C ALA A 134 -2.12 8.03 3.07
N TYR A 135 -2.35 8.03 4.36
CA TYR A 135 -3.36 7.22 5.09
C TYR A 135 -3.15 5.70 5.04
N SER A 136 -2.58 5.14 3.98
CA SER A 136 -2.53 3.70 3.73
C SER A 136 -2.00 2.87 4.90
N VAL A 137 -1.04 3.40 5.66
CA VAL A 137 -0.49 2.75 6.87
C VAL A 137 -1.39 2.97 8.09
N THR A 138 -2.06 4.12 8.19
CA THR A 138 -2.90 4.46 9.35
C THR A 138 -4.33 3.95 9.25
N GLU A 139 -4.80 3.62 8.06
CA GLU A 139 -6.09 2.97 7.81
C GLU A 139 -6.05 1.45 8.01
N GLY A 140 -4.87 0.88 8.22
CA GLY A 140 -4.69 -0.54 8.49
C GLY A 140 -5.24 -0.98 9.85
N LEU A 141 -5.53 -2.28 10.01
CA LEU A 141 -5.99 -2.88 11.26
C LEU A 141 -4.81 -3.13 12.22
N GLY A 142 -4.04 -2.08 12.54
CA GLY A 142 -2.75 -2.16 13.22
C GLY A 142 -2.74 -2.87 14.57
N LEU A 143 -3.87 -3.00 15.25
CA LEU A 143 -3.96 -3.71 16.55
C LEU A 143 -4.51 -5.14 16.43
N PHE A 144 -4.94 -5.57 15.24
CA PHE A 144 -5.54 -6.88 15.07
C PHE A 144 -4.52 -8.01 15.29
N LEU A 145 -4.88 -8.99 16.11
CA LEU A 145 -4.05 -10.14 16.51
C LEU A 145 -2.69 -9.76 17.15
N SER A 146 -2.58 -8.55 17.68
CA SER A 146 -1.35 -8.05 18.32
C SER A 146 -0.09 -8.18 17.44
N ARG A 147 -0.26 -8.05 16.11
CA ARG A 147 0.86 -8.03 15.17
C ARG A 147 1.62 -6.72 15.32
N ASP A 148 2.92 -6.78 15.15
CA ASP A 148 3.78 -5.60 15.27
C ASP A 148 3.51 -4.60 14.15
N LEU A 149 3.63 -3.31 14.46
CA LEU A 149 3.62 -2.26 13.45
C LEU A 149 4.93 -2.26 12.67
N PRO A 150 4.90 -1.95 11.36
CA PRO A 150 6.09 -2.00 10.54
C PRO A 150 7.10 -0.91 10.92
N GLN A 151 8.37 -1.16 10.61
CA GLN A 151 9.40 -0.13 10.65
C GLN A 151 9.03 0.99 9.66
N VAL A 152 9.35 2.25 10.04
CA VAL A 152 9.24 3.40 9.15
C VAL A 152 10.62 3.99 8.89
N ILE A 153 10.97 4.12 7.63
CA ILE A 153 12.25 4.66 7.17
C ILE A 153 11.97 5.91 6.33
N LEU A 154 12.56 7.03 6.71
CA LEU A 154 12.58 8.24 5.89
C LEU A 154 13.79 8.19 4.96
N TRP A 155 13.54 8.28 3.65
CA TRP A 155 14.60 8.42 2.65
C TRP A 155 14.88 9.91 2.42
N GLN A 156 16.03 10.38 2.85
CA GLN A 156 16.41 11.78 2.73
C GLN A 156 17.88 11.93 2.30
N ASN A 157 18.15 12.81 1.33
CA ASN A 157 19.49 13.08 0.82
C ASN A 157 20.27 11.83 0.36
N GLY A 158 19.56 10.85 -0.23
CA GLY A 158 20.14 9.61 -0.70
C GLY A 158 20.43 8.58 0.39
N MET A 159 19.98 8.80 1.62
CA MET A 159 20.24 7.93 2.78
C MET A 159 18.96 7.52 3.48
N PRO A 160 18.87 6.25 3.97
CA PRO A 160 17.77 5.79 4.81
C PRO A 160 17.95 6.27 6.26
N HIS A 161 16.91 6.82 6.84
CA HIS A 161 16.85 7.22 8.25
C HIS A 161 15.69 6.49 8.94
N PRO A 162 15.93 5.47 9.77
CA PRO A 162 14.89 4.84 10.57
C PRO A 162 14.27 5.87 11.52
N VAL A 163 12.98 6.17 11.35
CA VAL A 163 12.23 7.13 12.17
C VAL A 163 11.26 6.47 13.14
N ARG A 164 10.94 5.21 12.90
CA ARG A 164 10.22 4.34 13.84
C ARG A 164 10.71 2.91 13.65
N SER A 165 11.10 2.24 14.74
CA SER A 165 11.38 0.82 14.74
C SER A 165 10.09 0.00 14.60
N GLU A 166 10.20 -1.26 14.24
CA GLU A 166 9.11 -2.21 14.42
C GLU A 166 8.59 -2.13 15.86
N THR A 167 7.28 -2.02 16.02
CA THR A 167 6.69 -1.67 17.32
C THR A 167 5.67 -2.73 17.73
N PRO A 168 5.92 -3.45 18.83
CA PRO A 168 4.97 -4.42 19.37
C PRO A 168 3.64 -3.77 19.76
N THR A 169 2.53 -4.38 19.37
CA THR A 169 1.19 -3.91 19.73
C THR A 169 0.55 -4.71 20.87
N TYR A 170 1.12 -5.86 21.25
CA TYR A 170 0.58 -6.68 22.34
C TYR A 170 0.44 -5.91 23.68
N PRO A 171 1.33 -4.95 24.04
CA PRO A 171 1.17 -4.23 25.31
C PRO A 171 -0.08 -3.35 25.33
N ILE A 172 -0.57 -2.93 24.14
CA ILE A 172 -1.80 -2.12 24.03
C ILE A 172 -3.03 -3.02 24.22
N ASN A 173 -2.96 -4.27 23.77
CA ASN A 173 -4.04 -5.24 23.82
C ASN A 173 -4.09 -6.07 25.12
N THR A 174 -3.06 -5.94 25.97
CA THR A 174 -2.96 -6.66 27.23
C THR A 174 -3.34 -5.74 28.39
N PRO A 175 -4.22 -6.17 29.33
CA PRO A 175 -4.53 -5.38 30.51
C PRO A 175 -3.27 -5.09 31.33
N ALA A 176 -3.16 -3.88 31.85
CA ALA A 176 -2.14 -3.58 32.86
C ALA A 176 -2.47 -4.41 34.13
N VAL A 177 -1.52 -5.20 34.60
CA VAL A 177 -1.61 -5.98 35.82
C VAL A 177 -1.11 -5.14 36.97
#